data_af26aacf83a780d984fdcf4e87347870
#
_entry.id   af26aacf83a780d984fdcf4e87347870
#
_cell.length_a   1.000
_cell.length_b   1.000
_cell.length_c   1.000
_cell.angle_alpha   90.00
_cell.angle_beta   90.00
_cell.angle_gamma   90.00
#
_symmetry.space_group_name_H-M   'P 1'
#
loop_
_entity.id
_entity.type
_entity.pdbx_description
1 polymer ?
#
loop_
_entity_poly.entity_id
_entity_poly.type
_entity_poly.pdbx_seq_one_letter_code
_entity_poly.pdbx_strand_id
1 'polypeptide(L)'
;MNDRKPEIKDIKQVYEGHYLKGYELDYSNKAGNDKVYEMVSLHHIEKADDIGCMLNGVAILALNDKNEMLLLKEFRMAVGRYVYNLCAGMSEKGESPEEAVKRELFEETGLEVTEFIDILNPCFEAVALADVKSSLAVVHVDGVITQKGEEENESIEAGFYSQAEVADLLSNETFSSRSQIAAYLFSKGMMRF
;
A
#
# COMPACT_ATOMS: atom_id res chain seq x y z
N MET A 1 -30.28 14.31 17.57
CA MET A 1 -29.66 14.26 16.22
C MET A 1 -29.98 12.90 15.63
N ASN A 2 -30.43 12.86 14.38
CA ASN A 2 -30.79 11.59 13.75
C ASN A 2 -29.48 10.85 13.46
N ASP A 3 -29.21 9.77 14.19
CA ASP A 3 -27.95 9.00 14.16
C ASP A 3 -27.92 8.00 12.97
N ARG A 4 -28.65 8.34 11.89
CA ARG A 4 -28.74 7.53 10.69
C ARG A 4 -27.39 7.53 9.96
N LYS A 5 -26.82 6.35 9.78
CA LYS A 5 -25.63 6.16 8.93
C LYS A 5 -26.05 6.10 7.45
N PRO A 6 -25.17 6.48 6.51
CA PRO A 6 -25.38 6.12 5.12
C PRO A 6 -25.53 4.61 4.96
N GLU A 7 -26.39 4.18 4.05
CA GLU A 7 -26.71 2.76 3.84
C GLU A 7 -26.64 2.44 2.35
N ILE A 8 -25.84 1.45 1.97
CA ILE A 8 -25.75 0.94 0.61
C ILE A 8 -27.02 0.12 0.37
N LYS A 9 -27.73 0.42 -0.72
CA LYS A 9 -28.98 -0.22 -1.12
C LYS A 9 -28.80 -1.23 -2.23
N ASP A 10 -27.92 -0.90 -3.19
CA ASP A 10 -27.65 -1.73 -4.35
C ASP A 10 -26.22 -1.54 -4.83
N ILE A 11 -25.67 -2.56 -5.48
CA ILE A 11 -24.33 -2.57 -6.03
C ILE A 11 -24.42 -3.06 -7.47
N LYS A 12 -23.93 -2.22 -8.38
CA LYS A 12 -23.95 -2.53 -9.81
C LYS A 12 -22.55 -2.50 -10.37
N GLN A 13 -22.08 -3.61 -10.89
CA GLN A 13 -20.83 -3.65 -11.65
C GLN A 13 -21.04 -2.95 -13.00
N VAL A 14 -20.24 -1.92 -13.27
CA VAL A 14 -20.32 -1.11 -14.48
C VAL A 14 -19.11 -1.26 -15.39
N TYR A 15 -18.02 -1.83 -14.86
CA TYR A 15 -16.81 -2.11 -15.62
C TYR A 15 -16.16 -3.42 -15.15
N GLU A 16 -15.66 -4.21 -16.11
CA GLU A 16 -14.88 -5.41 -15.89
C GLU A 16 -13.59 -5.33 -16.71
N GLY A 17 -12.47 -5.07 -16.05
CA GLY A 17 -11.14 -5.15 -16.63
C GLY A 17 -10.45 -6.46 -16.24
N HIS A 18 -9.21 -6.62 -16.70
CA HIS A 18 -8.42 -7.79 -16.35
C HIS A 18 -8.10 -7.84 -14.84
N TYR A 19 -7.75 -6.69 -14.25
CA TYR A 19 -7.43 -6.56 -12.83
C TYR A 19 -8.47 -5.78 -12.05
N LEU A 20 -8.98 -4.69 -12.61
CA LEU A 20 -9.91 -3.79 -11.93
C LEU A 20 -11.35 -4.04 -12.35
N LYS A 21 -12.24 -3.96 -11.38
CA LYS A 21 -13.68 -3.94 -11.55
C LYS A 21 -14.24 -2.62 -11.03
N GLY A 22 -15.11 -2.01 -11.80
CA GLY A 22 -15.76 -0.75 -11.42
C GLY A 22 -17.19 -0.98 -10.97
N TYR A 23 -17.60 -0.27 -9.92
CA TYR A 23 -18.91 -0.38 -9.31
C TYR A 23 -19.58 0.97 -9.11
N GLU A 24 -20.91 1.02 -9.32
CA GLU A 24 -21.80 2.04 -8.80
C GLU A 24 -22.51 1.49 -7.57
N LEU A 25 -22.48 2.26 -6.48
CA LEU A 25 -23.17 1.96 -5.23
C LEU A 25 -24.34 2.92 -5.08
N ASP A 26 -25.56 2.42 -5.21
CA ASP A 26 -26.75 3.18 -4.83
C ASP A 26 -26.86 3.21 -3.32
N TYR A 27 -26.91 4.39 -2.70
CA TYR A 27 -26.96 4.52 -1.26
C TYR A 27 -27.88 5.65 -0.79
N SER A 28 -28.40 5.55 0.42
CA SER A 28 -29.06 6.65 1.10
C SER A 28 -28.08 7.38 2.03
N ASN A 29 -28.02 8.70 1.92
CA ASN A 29 -27.19 9.52 2.80
C ASN A 29 -27.87 9.73 4.18
N LYS A 30 -27.17 10.40 5.12
CA LYS A 30 -27.71 10.69 6.47
C LYS A 30 -29.05 11.42 6.46
N ALA A 31 -29.34 12.21 5.42
CA ALA A 31 -30.61 12.94 5.27
C ALA A 31 -31.72 12.08 4.65
N GLY A 32 -31.42 10.85 4.24
CA GLY A 32 -32.36 9.92 3.60
C GLY A 32 -32.49 10.12 2.09
N ASN A 33 -31.62 10.94 1.48
CA ASN A 33 -31.65 11.16 0.04
C ASN A 33 -30.85 10.08 -0.67
N ASP A 34 -31.32 9.62 -1.81
CA ASP A 34 -30.65 8.66 -2.67
C ASP A 34 -29.47 9.33 -3.41
N LYS A 35 -28.36 8.63 -3.47
CA LYS A 35 -27.11 9.04 -4.08
C LYS A 35 -26.42 7.85 -4.73
N VAL A 36 -25.52 8.12 -5.67
CA VAL A 36 -24.63 7.15 -6.29
C VAL A 36 -23.19 7.44 -5.89
N TYR A 37 -22.42 6.41 -5.63
CA TYR A 37 -20.98 6.48 -5.39
C TYR A 37 -20.27 5.51 -6.33
N GLU A 38 -19.19 5.96 -6.97
CA GLU A 38 -18.38 5.14 -7.86
C GLU A 38 -17.12 4.66 -7.13
N MET A 39 -16.80 3.38 -7.29
CA MET A 39 -15.57 2.80 -6.73
C MET A 39 -14.99 1.73 -7.65
N VAL A 40 -13.73 1.36 -7.37
CA VAL A 40 -13.07 0.21 -7.99
C VAL A 40 -12.67 -0.81 -6.93
N SER A 41 -12.61 -2.09 -7.34
CA SER A 41 -12.12 -3.19 -6.53
C SER A 41 -11.24 -4.12 -7.37
N LEU A 42 -10.34 -4.85 -6.71
CA LEU A 42 -9.59 -5.97 -7.29
C LEU A 42 -10.43 -7.26 -7.31
N HIS A 43 -11.50 -7.30 -6.51
CA HIS A 43 -12.34 -8.48 -6.32
C HIS A 43 -13.74 -8.27 -6.87
N HIS A 44 -14.45 -9.38 -7.07
CA HIS A 44 -15.87 -9.34 -7.37
C HIS A 44 -16.65 -9.00 -6.09
N ILE A 45 -17.58 -8.05 -6.19
CA ILE A 45 -18.44 -7.58 -5.10
C ILE A 45 -19.89 -7.85 -5.51
N GLU A 46 -20.61 -8.67 -4.73
CA GLU A 46 -22.03 -8.97 -4.92
C GLU A 46 -22.91 -8.21 -3.91
N LYS A 47 -22.40 -7.95 -2.73
CA LYS A 47 -23.14 -7.29 -1.64
C LYS A 47 -22.23 -6.36 -0.83
N ALA A 48 -22.82 -5.49 -0.03
CA ALA A 48 -22.09 -4.48 0.75
C ALA A 48 -21.06 -5.09 1.72
N ASP A 49 -21.32 -6.27 2.26
CA ASP A 49 -20.39 -6.96 3.17
C ASP A 49 -19.10 -7.46 2.48
N ASP A 50 -19.10 -7.56 1.16
CA ASP A 50 -17.91 -7.97 0.39
C ASP A 50 -16.91 -6.82 0.25
N ILE A 51 -17.39 -5.55 0.39
CA ILE A 51 -16.53 -4.36 0.26
C ILE A 51 -15.46 -4.37 1.35
N GLY A 52 -14.21 -4.38 0.93
CA GLY A 52 -13.06 -4.34 1.83
C GLY A 52 -12.93 -5.57 2.73
N CYS A 53 -13.54 -6.70 2.42
CA CYS A 53 -13.40 -7.92 3.22
C CYS A 53 -12.03 -8.63 3.01
N MET A 54 -11.37 -8.40 1.86
CA MET A 54 -10.11 -9.06 1.50
C MET A 54 -8.88 -8.25 1.93
N LEU A 55 -7.86 -8.93 2.44
CA LEU A 55 -6.50 -8.39 2.53
C LEU A 55 -5.84 -8.56 1.16
N ASN A 56 -5.33 -7.47 0.59
CA ASN A 56 -4.78 -7.49 -0.75
C ASN A 56 -3.26 -7.63 -0.76
N GLY A 57 -2.58 -7.12 0.27
CA GLY A 57 -1.13 -7.14 0.28
C GLY A 57 -0.50 -6.61 1.56
N VAL A 58 0.79 -6.38 1.46
CA VAL A 58 1.62 -5.83 2.54
C VAL A 58 2.39 -4.61 2.06
N ALA A 59 2.74 -3.73 2.98
CA ALA A 59 3.71 -2.67 2.78
C ALA A 59 4.75 -2.76 3.89
N ILE A 60 6.00 -2.48 3.58
CA ILE A 60 7.13 -2.80 4.43
C ILE A 60 7.94 -1.54 4.70
N LEU A 61 7.93 -1.07 5.93
CA LEU A 61 8.84 -0.07 6.43
C LEU A 61 10.07 -0.81 6.98
N ALA A 62 11.16 -0.79 6.22
CA ALA A 62 12.38 -1.53 6.54
C ALA A 62 13.52 -0.57 6.88
N LEU A 63 14.25 -0.88 7.96
CA LEU A 63 15.48 -0.22 8.38
C LEU A 63 16.62 -1.23 8.44
N ASN A 64 17.83 -0.79 8.10
CA ASN A 64 19.04 -1.57 8.29
C ASN A 64 19.71 -1.28 9.66
N ASP A 65 20.80 -1.96 9.96
CA ASP A 65 21.59 -1.81 11.19
C ASP A 65 22.22 -0.41 11.38
N LYS A 66 22.32 0.37 10.28
CA LYS A 66 22.80 1.77 10.30
C LYS A 66 21.66 2.77 10.51
N ASN A 67 20.43 2.28 10.74
CA ASN A 67 19.23 3.11 10.83
C ASN A 67 19.00 3.93 9.54
N GLU A 68 19.23 3.32 8.38
CA GLU A 68 18.87 3.86 7.07
C GLU A 68 17.58 3.22 6.60
N MET A 69 16.70 4.01 5.96
CA MET A 69 15.40 3.59 5.49
C MET A 69 15.49 3.04 4.07
N LEU A 70 14.93 1.86 3.85
CA LEU A 70 14.74 1.30 2.51
C LEU A 70 13.61 2.04 1.80
N LEU A 71 13.92 2.55 0.61
CA LEU A 71 12.93 3.10 -0.32
C LEU A 71 13.15 2.54 -1.72
N LEU A 72 12.07 2.36 -2.45
CA LEU A 72 12.05 1.93 -3.83
C LEU A 72 11.63 3.10 -4.73
N LYS A 73 12.40 3.37 -5.77
CA LYS A 73 12.04 4.31 -6.83
C LYS A 73 11.45 3.52 -7.99
N GLU A 74 10.16 3.68 -8.21
CA GLU A 74 9.39 2.88 -9.16
C GLU A 74 8.72 3.76 -10.21
N PHE A 75 8.69 3.31 -11.48
CA PHE A 75 7.86 3.97 -12.49
C PHE A 75 6.42 3.49 -12.38
N ARG A 76 5.53 4.36 -11.92
CA ARG A 76 4.11 4.06 -11.75
C ARG A 76 3.29 4.52 -12.96
N MET A 77 2.83 3.55 -13.75
CA MET A 77 2.07 3.79 -14.99
C MET A 77 0.82 4.66 -14.77
N ALA A 78 0.11 4.47 -13.64
CA ALA A 78 -1.10 5.24 -13.33
C ALA A 78 -0.85 6.75 -13.19
N VAL A 79 0.39 7.17 -12.87
CA VAL A 79 0.77 8.58 -12.73
C VAL A 79 1.82 9.02 -13.74
N GLY A 80 2.32 8.11 -14.58
CA GLY A 80 3.24 8.37 -15.68
C GLY A 80 4.61 8.91 -15.25
N ARG A 81 5.10 8.53 -14.05
CA ARG A 81 6.36 9.02 -13.51
C ARG A 81 6.95 8.11 -12.45
N TYR A 82 8.22 8.33 -12.14
CA TYR A 82 8.85 7.70 -10.98
C TYR A 82 8.29 8.25 -9.67
N VAL A 83 8.10 7.34 -8.71
CA VAL A 83 7.56 7.63 -7.38
C VAL A 83 8.36 6.84 -6.36
N TYR A 84 8.75 7.49 -5.26
CA TYR A 84 9.35 6.80 -4.12
C TYR A 84 8.28 6.11 -3.28
N ASN A 85 8.47 4.83 -3.05
CA ASN A 85 7.57 3.96 -2.29
C ASN A 85 8.31 3.20 -1.18
N LEU A 86 7.54 2.72 -0.21
CA LEU A 86 7.94 1.57 0.59
C LEU A 86 7.89 0.32 -0.29
N CYS A 87 8.73 -0.68 -0.01
CA CYS A 87 8.59 -2.03 -0.56
C CYS A 87 7.16 -2.53 -0.27
N ALA A 88 6.46 -3.07 -1.26
CA ALA A 88 5.06 -3.46 -1.09
C ALA A 88 4.62 -4.39 -2.21
N GLY A 89 3.88 -5.43 -1.88
CA GLY A 89 3.32 -6.32 -2.87
C GLY A 89 2.04 -7.02 -2.44
N MET A 90 1.51 -7.82 -3.34
CA MET A 90 0.25 -8.52 -3.13
C MET A 90 0.47 -9.82 -2.36
N SER A 91 -0.40 -10.11 -1.40
CA SER A 91 -0.39 -11.39 -0.70
C SER A 91 -0.92 -12.52 -1.58
N GLU A 92 -0.27 -13.67 -1.52
CA GLU A 92 -0.73 -14.88 -2.18
C GLU A 92 -1.84 -15.57 -1.38
N LYS A 93 -2.56 -16.48 -2.04
CA LYS A 93 -3.68 -17.19 -1.41
C LYS A 93 -3.21 -18.07 -0.27
N GLY A 94 -3.62 -17.73 0.95
CA GLY A 94 -3.33 -18.51 2.16
C GLY A 94 -2.01 -18.12 2.82
N GLU A 95 -1.33 -17.11 2.30
CA GLU A 95 -0.10 -16.56 2.84
C GLU A 95 -0.40 -15.68 4.07
N SER A 96 0.38 -15.81 5.12
CA SER A 96 0.31 -14.90 6.27
C SER A 96 0.98 -13.55 5.94
N PRO A 97 0.67 -12.47 6.66
CA PRO A 97 1.35 -11.20 6.46
C PRO A 97 2.88 -11.28 6.61
N GLU A 98 3.39 -12.10 7.54
CA GLU A 98 4.81 -12.31 7.75
C GLU A 98 5.48 -13.02 6.56
N GLU A 99 4.81 -14.01 5.98
CA GLU A 99 5.29 -14.72 4.81
C GLU A 99 5.33 -13.79 3.59
N ALA A 100 4.25 -13.03 3.37
CA ALA A 100 4.17 -12.04 2.29
C ALA A 100 5.29 -10.97 2.41
N VAL A 101 5.53 -10.45 3.62
CA VAL A 101 6.61 -9.48 3.88
C VAL A 101 7.98 -10.04 3.51
N LYS A 102 8.29 -11.27 3.94
CA LYS A 102 9.58 -11.91 3.64
C LYS A 102 9.76 -12.15 2.14
N ARG A 103 8.73 -12.65 1.47
CA ARG A 103 8.75 -12.93 0.04
C ARG A 103 8.92 -11.66 -0.77
N GLU A 104 8.05 -10.66 -0.60
CA GLU A 104 8.07 -9.40 -1.35
C GLU A 104 9.39 -8.65 -1.15
N LEU A 105 9.87 -8.56 0.12
CA LEU A 105 11.16 -7.92 0.41
C LEU A 105 12.30 -8.60 -0.35
N PHE A 106 12.33 -9.93 -0.33
CA PHE A 106 13.38 -10.69 -1.00
C PHE A 106 13.29 -10.60 -2.53
N GLU A 107 12.09 -10.68 -3.08
CA GLU A 107 11.85 -10.61 -4.54
C GLU A 107 12.24 -9.23 -5.09
N GLU A 108 11.84 -8.14 -4.46
CA GLU A 108 12.11 -6.78 -4.93
C GLU A 108 13.54 -6.31 -4.63
N THR A 109 14.17 -6.80 -3.55
CA THR A 109 15.43 -6.20 -3.07
C THR A 109 16.57 -7.21 -2.82
N GLY A 110 16.27 -8.49 -2.65
CA GLY A 110 17.22 -9.51 -2.22
C GLY A 110 17.57 -9.45 -0.74
N LEU A 111 16.92 -8.59 0.05
CA LEU A 111 17.15 -8.45 1.49
C LEU A 111 16.36 -9.49 2.28
N GLU A 112 16.82 -9.78 3.50
CA GLU A 112 16.15 -10.68 4.44
C GLU A 112 15.69 -9.91 5.68
N VAL A 113 14.49 -10.28 6.19
CA VAL A 113 13.98 -9.77 7.47
C VAL A 113 14.77 -10.41 8.61
N THR A 114 15.42 -9.60 9.43
CA THR A 114 16.13 -10.05 10.63
C THR A 114 15.25 -9.98 11.88
N GLU A 115 14.34 -8.99 11.93
CA GLU A 115 13.42 -8.81 13.06
C GLU A 115 12.13 -8.16 12.59
N PHE A 116 10.99 -8.69 13.05
CA PHE A 116 9.71 -8.00 12.96
C PHE A 116 9.50 -7.14 14.20
N ILE A 117 9.45 -5.82 14.02
CA ILE A 117 9.16 -4.88 15.10
C ILE A 117 7.66 -4.85 15.37
N ASP A 118 6.87 -4.73 14.28
CA ASP A 118 5.41 -4.71 14.36
C ASP A 118 4.78 -5.08 13.01
N ILE A 119 3.56 -5.60 13.07
CA ILE A 119 2.67 -5.76 11.91
C ILE A 119 1.33 -5.15 12.29
N LEU A 120 1.03 -4.02 11.69
CA LEU A 120 -0.20 -3.29 11.97
C LEU A 120 -1.40 -3.97 11.33
N ASN A 121 -2.56 -3.78 11.96
CA ASN A 121 -3.82 -4.21 11.38
C ASN A 121 -4.02 -3.64 9.97
N PRO A 122 -4.66 -4.39 9.06
CA PRO A 122 -4.91 -3.93 7.70
C PRO A 122 -5.61 -2.58 7.65
N CYS A 123 -5.13 -1.70 6.79
CA CYS A 123 -5.72 -0.40 6.52
C CYS A 123 -6.02 -0.22 5.03
N PHE A 124 -6.99 0.63 4.71
CA PHE A 124 -7.34 0.95 3.34
C PHE A 124 -6.32 1.90 2.72
N GLU A 125 -5.93 1.64 1.47
CA GLU A 125 -4.93 2.44 0.74
C GLU A 125 -5.51 3.69 0.09
N ALA A 126 -6.72 3.59 -0.45
CA ALA A 126 -7.35 4.65 -1.23
C ALA A 126 -8.86 4.74 -0.96
N VAL A 127 -9.25 5.05 0.29
CA VAL A 127 -10.63 5.02 0.79
C VAL A 127 -11.64 5.86 -0.03
N ALA A 128 -11.19 6.79 -0.83
CA ALA A 128 -12.05 7.60 -1.70
C ALA A 128 -12.32 6.95 -3.06
N LEU A 129 -11.62 5.86 -3.41
CA LEU A 129 -11.67 5.28 -4.75
C LEU A 129 -11.80 3.76 -4.76
N ALA A 130 -11.22 3.08 -3.76
CA ALA A 130 -11.07 1.63 -3.77
C ALA A 130 -11.18 1.03 -2.36
N ASP A 131 -11.53 -0.24 -2.31
CA ASP A 131 -11.59 -1.05 -1.10
C ASP A 131 -10.31 -1.86 -0.83
N VAL A 132 -9.22 -1.52 -1.51
CA VAL A 132 -7.92 -2.20 -1.38
C VAL A 132 -7.34 -1.97 0.01
N LYS A 133 -6.95 -3.07 0.67
CA LYS A 133 -6.33 -3.07 2.00
C LYS A 133 -4.96 -3.74 1.99
N SER A 134 -4.03 -3.19 2.77
CA SER A 134 -2.77 -3.86 3.09
C SER A 134 -2.41 -3.75 4.56
N SER A 135 -1.62 -4.70 5.06
CA SER A 135 -0.96 -4.61 6.36
C SER A 135 0.35 -3.84 6.20
N LEU A 136 0.67 -2.97 7.15
CA LEU A 136 1.98 -2.33 7.22
C LEU A 136 2.85 -3.10 8.21
N ALA A 137 3.97 -3.64 7.74
CA ALA A 137 5.00 -4.22 8.58
C ALA A 137 6.13 -3.22 8.83
N VAL A 138 6.67 -3.24 10.05
CA VAL A 138 7.88 -2.52 10.44
C VAL A 138 8.93 -3.55 10.78
N VAL A 139 10.07 -3.53 10.06
CA VAL A 139 11.07 -4.59 10.16
C VAL A 139 12.50 -4.04 10.17
N HIS A 140 13.40 -4.79 10.82
CA HIS A 140 14.82 -4.71 10.54
C HIS A 140 15.22 -5.71 9.46
N VAL A 141 16.15 -5.29 8.61
CA VAL A 141 16.59 -6.07 7.46
C VAL A 141 18.11 -6.06 7.35
N ASP A 142 18.63 -7.14 6.76
CA ASP A 142 20.06 -7.28 6.41
C ASP A 142 20.22 -7.90 5.02
N GLY A 143 21.42 -7.78 4.48
CA GLY A 143 21.77 -8.32 3.17
C GLY A 143 22.33 -7.26 2.23
N VAL A 144 22.49 -7.66 0.99
CA VAL A 144 22.94 -6.79 -0.09
C VAL A 144 21.81 -6.63 -1.09
N ILE A 145 21.46 -5.38 -1.38
CA ILE A 145 20.46 -5.11 -2.42
C ILE A 145 20.96 -5.71 -3.74
N THR A 146 20.21 -6.69 -4.23
CA THR A 146 20.42 -7.27 -5.54
C THR A 146 19.18 -6.96 -6.35
N GLN A 147 19.31 -6.16 -7.40
CA GLN A 147 18.21 -5.85 -8.31
C GLN A 147 17.79 -7.12 -9.08
N LYS A 148 17.08 -8.01 -8.40
CA LYS A 148 16.53 -9.25 -9.00
C LYS A 148 15.13 -9.07 -9.57
N GLY A 149 14.45 -7.97 -9.20
CA GLY A 149 13.08 -7.67 -9.60
C GLY A 149 12.95 -6.94 -10.93
N GLU A 150 13.96 -6.95 -11.82
CA GLU A 150 13.77 -6.55 -13.21
C GLU A 150 13.02 -7.67 -13.95
N GLU A 151 11.73 -7.83 -13.68
CA GLU A 151 10.83 -8.34 -14.71
C GLU A 151 10.82 -7.31 -15.84
N GLU A 152 10.73 -7.76 -17.10
CA GLU A 152 10.78 -6.91 -18.32
C GLU A 152 9.83 -5.69 -18.26
N ASN A 153 8.90 -5.67 -17.30
CA ASN A 153 7.83 -4.68 -17.17
C ASN A 153 7.99 -3.71 -15.99
N GLU A 154 8.95 -3.91 -15.07
CA GLU A 154 9.07 -3.10 -13.86
C GLU A 154 10.45 -2.45 -13.76
N SER A 155 10.47 -1.11 -13.71
CA SER A 155 11.70 -0.35 -13.43
C SER A 155 11.67 0.04 -11.95
N ILE A 156 12.33 -0.76 -11.11
CA ILE A 156 12.43 -0.57 -9.65
C ILE A 156 13.91 -0.39 -9.28
N GLU A 157 14.22 0.69 -8.58
CA GLU A 157 15.53 0.95 -7.99
C GLU A 157 15.38 0.98 -6.47
N ALA A 158 15.91 -0.01 -5.76
CA ALA A 158 15.92 -0.07 -4.31
C ALA A 158 17.18 0.60 -3.75
N GLY A 159 17.06 1.31 -2.63
CA GLY A 159 18.18 1.94 -1.95
C GLY A 159 17.92 2.19 -0.47
N PHE A 160 19.00 2.19 0.33
CA PHE A 160 18.98 2.65 1.71
C PHE A 160 19.36 4.12 1.77
N TYR A 161 18.60 4.88 2.55
CA TYR A 161 18.74 6.34 2.68
C TYR A 161 18.78 6.75 4.14
N SER A 162 19.78 7.56 4.47
CA SER A 162 19.89 8.23 5.78
C SER A 162 18.76 9.26 5.97
N GLN A 163 18.55 9.70 7.22
CA GLN A 163 17.56 10.75 7.52
C GLN A 163 17.77 12.04 6.71
N ALA A 164 19.03 12.41 6.46
CA ALA A 164 19.36 13.59 5.68
C ALA A 164 19.02 13.44 4.19
N GLU A 165 19.33 12.28 3.61
CA GLU A 165 19.00 11.96 2.23
C GLU A 165 17.50 11.86 2.02
N VAL A 166 16.76 11.23 2.96
CA VAL A 166 15.28 11.19 2.91
C VAL A 166 14.69 12.60 2.99
N ALA A 167 15.26 13.51 3.80
CA ALA A 167 14.80 14.89 3.86
C ALA A 167 15.03 15.64 2.52
N ASP A 168 16.12 15.34 1.82
CA ASP A 168 16.39 15.90 0.49
C ASP A 168 15.43 15.33 -0.57
N LEU A 169 15.22 14.00 -0.57
CA LEU A 169 14.25 13.35 -1.46
C LEU A 169 12.84 13.91 -1.28
N LEU A 170 12.38 14.13 -0.05
CA LEU A 170 11.07 14.72 0.24
C LEU A 170 10.89 16.13 -0.33
N SER A 171 12.00 16.86 -0.54
CA SER A 171 11.98 18.22 -1.09
C SER A 171 12.00 18.24 -2.62
N ASN A 172 12.54 17.19 -3.26
CA ASN A 172 12.88 17.22 -4.67
C ASN A 172 12.16 16.16 -5.51
N GLU A 173 11.62 15.11 -4.87
CA GLU A 173 11.08 13.94 -5.56
C GLU A 173 9.58 13.70 -5.24
N THR A 174 8.96 12.81 -6.00
CA THR A 174 7.56 12.45 -5.83
C THR A 174 7.45 11.17 -4.98
N PHE A 175 6.53 11.17 -4.02
CA PHE A 175 6.24 10.04 -3.15
C PHE A 175 4.78 9.59 -3.25
N SER A 176 4.53 8.31 -2.96
CA SER A 176 3.17 7.88 -2.61
C SER A 176 2.78 8.41 -1.23
N SER A 177 1.49 8.56 -0.97
CA SER A 177 0.98 9.17 0.27
C SER A 177 1.50 8.47 1.53
N ARG A 178 1.42 7.14 1.61
CA ARG A 178 1.89 6.33 2.73
C ARG A 178 3.40 6.47 2.94
N SER A 179 4.14 6.37 1.86
CA SER A 179 5.60 6.46 1.88
C SER A 179 6.08 7.86 2.24
N GLN A 180 5.39 8.91 1.80
CA GLN A 180 5.72 10.30 2.16
C GLN A 180 5.59 10.54 3.67
N ILE A 181 4.52 10.04 4.28
CA ILE A 181 4.32 10.18 5.74
C ILE A 181 5.41 9.42 6.49
N ALA A 182 5.69 8.18 6.12
CA ALA A 182 6.74 7.37 6.73
C ALA A 182 8.12 8.04 6.59
N ALA A 183 8.49 8.47 5.38
CA ALA A 183 9.72 9.19 5.09
C ALA A 183 9.84 10.49 5.90
N TYR A 184 8.75 11.26 6.02
CA TYR A 184 8.74 12.48 6.82
C TYR A 184 9.03 12.19 8.30
N LEU A 185 8.33 11.24 8.90
CA LEU A 185 8.55 10.87 10.31
C LEU A 185 9.97 10.36 10.54
N PHE A 186 10.49 9.54 9.62
CA PHE A 186 11.85 9.06 9.66
C PHE A 186 12.87 10.21 9.58
N SER A 187 12.75 11.13 8.61
CA SER A 187 13.66 12.26 8.42
C SER A 187 13.70 13.21 9.62
N LYS A 188 12.65 13.24 10.46
CA LYS A 188 12.58 14.03 11.69
C LYS A 188 13.06 13.27 12.93
N GLY A 189 13.54 12.04 12.80
CA GLY A 189 13.95 11.22 13.92
C GLY A 189 12.79 10.86 14.86
N MET A 190 11.55 10.85 14.35
CA MET A 190 10.33 10.55 15.12
C MET A 190 10.04 9.05 15.18
N MET A 191 10.77 8.24 14.41
CA MET A 191 10.73 6.79 14.48
C MET A 191 11.83 6.30 15.42
N ARG A 192 11.43 5.51 16.41
CA ARG A 192 12.35 4.86 17.38
C ARG A 192 11.87 3.41 17.52
N PHE A 193 12.66 2.50 17.04
CA PHE A 193 12.45 1.06 17.16
C PHE A 193 13.64 0.46 17.91
#